data_8057e9b8894b6760d375f54561479028
#
_entry.id   8057e9b8894b6760d375f54561479028
#
_cell.length_a   1.000
_cell.length_b   1.000
_cell.length_c   1.000
_cell.angle_alpha   90.00
_cell.angle_beta   90.00
_cell.angle_gamma   90.00
#
_symmetry.space_group_name_H-M   'P 1'
#
loop_
_entity.id
_entity.type
_entity.pdbx_description
1 polymer ?
#
loop_
_entity_poly.entity_id
_entity_poly.type
_entity_poly.pdbx_seq_one_letter_code
_entity_poly.pdbx_strand_id
1 'polypeptide(L)'
;QSLQSFEFILFNLRQMGEEQNFRILNNNQEHSISGEVGDGSIYIRALAANPDKQDSLNCNIGIADEIHAYKTPKQYNIIKEAMKAYTNKLMIGITTAGDDMTSFCYQRLQYCKKILDGTVTDEAYFIFITKADEDENGNVDYTNPIEHEKANPNYGVTIRPEDMMNDALQAQNDPQQRKDFLAKSLNIYTSSMKAYFNIDEFKRSDRKYDWTIEQLAKLNIDWFGGADLSKLHDLTAA
;
A
#
# COMPACT_ATOMS: atom_id res chain seq x y z
N GLN A 1 -7.06 -11.01 7.50
CA GLN A 1 -7.50 -9.61 7.66
C GLN A 1 -9.04 -9.52 7.67
N SER A 2 -9.76 -9.93 6.62
CA SER A 2 -11.24 -9.87 6.62
C SER A 2 -11.89 -10.61 7.80
N LEU A 3 -11.27 -11.70 8.26
CA LEU A 3 -11.72 -12.41 9.46
C LEU A 3 -11.52 -11.59 10.74
N GLN A 4 -10.42 -10.86 10.87
CA GLN A 4 -10.19 -9.97 12.01
C GLN A 4 -11.22 -8.84 12.06
N SER A 5 -11.54 -8.24 10.92
CA SER A 5 -12.59 -7.23 10.83
C SER A 5 -13.96 -7.80 11.22
N PHE A 6 -14.27 -9.01 10.79
CA PHE A 6 -15.48 -9.72 11.19
C PHE A 6 -15.55 -9.98 12.70
N GLU A 7 -14.49 -10.49 13.31
CA GLU A 7 -14.40 -10.74 14.75
C GLU A 7 -14.53 -9.44 15.56
N PHE A 8 -13.97 -8.34 15.04
CA PHE A 8 -14.12 -7.03 15.67
C PHE A 8 -15.58 -6.54 15.64
N ILE A 9 -16.29 -6.71 14.53
CA ILE A 9 -17.72 -6.40 14.43
C ILE A 9 -18.51 -7.24 15.41
N LEU A 10 -18.25 -8.54 15.46
CA LEU A 10 -18.93 -9.46 16.37
C LEU A 10 -18.67 -9.11 17.85
N PHE A 11 -17.42 -8.76 18.18
CA PHE A 11 -17.08 -8.27 19.53
C PHE A 11 -17.90 -7.03 19.89
N ASN A 12 -18.00 -6.05 19.02
CA ASN A 12 -18.78 -4.84 19.28
C ASN A 12 -20.27 -5.13 19.45
N LEU A 13 -20.87 -6.00 18.62
CA LEU A 13 -22.26 -6.42 18.77
C LEU A 13 -22.51 -7.05 20.14
N ARG A 14 -21.58 -7.87 20.65
CA ARG A 14 -21.65 -8.46 22.01
C ARG A 14 -21.56 -7.40 23.09
N GLN A 15 -20.64 -6.44 22.97
CA GLN A 15 -20.53 -5.35 23.95
C GLN A 15 -21.77 -4.45 23.98
N MET A 16 -22.44 -4.29 22.85
CA MET A 16 -23.70 -3.54 22.76
C MET A 16 -24.91 -4.34 23.27
N GLY A 17 -24.78 -5.63 23.52
CA GLY A 17 -25.89 -6.52 23.91
C GLY A 17 -26.84 -6.86 22.75
N GLU A 18 -26.39 -6.64 21.49
CA GLU A 18 -27.23 -6.80 20.29
C GLU A 18 -27.02 -8.15 19.57
N GLU A 19 -26.10 -9.00 20.04
CA GLU A 19 -25.77 -10.28 19.38
C GLU A 19 -26.99 -11.16 19.15
N GLN A 20 -27.92 -11.18 20.10
CA GLN A 20 -29.15 -11.98 20.05
C GLN A 20 -30.13 -11.58 18.95
N ASN A 21 -30.01 -10.36 18.43
CA ASN A 21 -30.89 -9.82 17.40
C ASN A 21 -30.40 -10.22 15.98
N PHE A 22 -29.27 -10.92 15.91
CA PHE A 22 -28.64 -11.29 14.62
C PHE A 22 -28.37 -12.78 14.54
N ARG A 23 -28.54 -13.34 13.37
CA ARG A 23 -28.06 -14.67 13.03
C ARG A 23 -26.57 -14.57 12.67
N ILE A 24 -25.73 -15.23 13.44
CA ILE A 24 -24.28 -15.24 13.26
C ILE A 24 -23.84 -16.61 12.77
N LEU A 25 -23.16 -16.65 11.63
CA LEU A 25 -22.42 -17.81 11.14
C LEU A 25 -20.94 -17.52 11.27
N ASN A 26 -20.26 -18.29 12.10
CA ASN A 26 -18.81 -18.18 12.31
C ASN A 26 -18.20 -19.59 12.29
N ASN A 27 -17.95 -20.08 11.08
CA ASN A 27 -17.42 -21.42 10.84
C ASN A 27 -16.42 -21.41 9.66
N ASN A 28 -15.81 -22.56 9.37
CA ASN A 28 -14.78 -22.68 8.33
C ASN A 28 -15.28 -22.37 6.89
N GLN A 29 -16.59 -22.30 6.67
CA GLN A 29 -17.18 -22.07 5.35
C GLN A 29 -17.68 -20.63 5.19
N GLU A 30 -18.21 -20.05 6.27
CA GLU A 30 -18.84 -18.74 6.21
C GLU A 30 -18.64 -17.97 7.53
N HIS A 31 -18.32 -16.70 7.38
CA HIS A 31 -18.29 -15.70 8.45
C HIS A 31 -19.25 -14.59 8.06
N SER A 32 -20.47 -14.65 8.61
CA SER A 32 -21.52 -13.67 8.27
C SER A 32 -22.40 -13.33 9.47
N ILE A 33 -22.97 -12.14 9.42
CA ILE A 33 -23.91 -11.61 10.35
C ILE A 33 -25.12 -11.13 9.56
N SER A 34 -26.31 -11.61 9.89
CA SER A 34 -27.55 -11.21 9.22
C SER A 34 -28.67 -10.97 10.21
N GLY A 35 -29.54 -10.01 9.89
CA GLY A 35 -30.69 -9.68 10.73
C GLY A 35 -31.60 -8.65 10.06
N GLU A 36 -32.75 -8.42 10.67
CA GLU A 36 -33.69 -7.39 10.28
C GLU A 36 -33.47 -6.14 11.13
N VAL A 37 -33.49 -4.98 10.49
CA VAL A 37 -33.32 -3.67 11.14
C VAL A 37 -34.35 -2.72 10.57
N GLY A 38 -35.36 -2.36 11.38
CA GLY A 38 -36.52 -1.60 10.91
C GLY A 38 -37.26 -2.36 9.80
N ASP A 39 -37.53 -1.70 8.70
CA ASP A 39 -38.19 -2.28 7.52
C ASP A 39 -37.18 -2.91 6.54
N GLY A 40 -35.90 -3.00 6.89
CA GLY A 40 -34.84 -3.51 6.04
C GLY A 40 -34.11 -4.70 6.66
N SER A 41 -33.15 -5.23 5.91
CA SER A 41 -32.26 -6.29 6.36
C SER A 41 -30.80 -5.89 6.23
N ILE A 42 -30.00 -6.41 7.16
CA ILE A 42 -28.54 -6.30 7.13
C ILE A 42 -27.95 -7.67 6.84
N TYR A 43 -26.97 -7.71 5.95
CA TYR A 43 -26.13 -8.87 5.73
C TYR A 43 -24.68 -8.43 5.58
N ILE A 44 -23.84 -8.85 6.51
CA ILE A 44 -22.41 -8.57 6.55
C ILE A 44 -21.67 -9.90 6.32
N ARG A 45 -20.70 -9.92 5.44
CA ARG A 45 -19.92 -11.12 5.15
C ARG A 45 -18.45 -10.80 4.98
N ALA A 46 -17.59 -11.55 5.66
CA ALA A 46 -16.16 -11.55 5.39
C ALA A 46 -15.86 -12.38 4.12
N LEU A 47 -15.13 -11.80 3.19
CA LEU A 47 -14.77 -12.46 1.94
C LEU A 47 -13.36 -13.04 2.04
N ALA A 48 -13.20 -14.29 1.58
CA ALA A 48 -11.89 -14.90 1.43
C ALA A 48 -11.12 -14.24 0.28
N ALA A 49 -9.80 -14.29 0.32
CA ALA A 49 -8.90 -13.71 -0.70
C ALA A 49 -8.90 -14.47 -2.04
N ASN A 50 -9.89 -15.32 -2.32
CA ASN A 50 -9.98 -16.07 -3.59
C ASN A 50 -11.05 -15.46 -4.49
N PRO A 51 -10.65 -14.64 -5.49
CA PRO A 51 -11.60 -13.95 -6.37
C PRO A 51 -12.38 -14.90 -7.28
N ASP A 52 -11.90 -16.12 -7.57
CA ASP A 52 -12.51 -17.03 -8.51
C ASP A 52 -13.82 -17.68 -8.01
N LYS A 53 -14.15 -17.50 -6.73
CA LYS A 53 -15.37 -17.98 -6.10
C LYS A 53 -16.37 -16.86 -5.76
N GLN A 54 -16.17 -15.67 -6.28
CA GLN A 54 -16.91 -14.47 -5.85
C GLN A 54 -17.79 -13.84 -6.96
N ASP A 55 -18.01 -14.51 -8.07
CA ASP A 55 -18.72 -13.96 -9.24
C ASP A 55 -20.23 -13.66 -8.98
N SER A 56 -20.81 -14.08 -7.87
CA SER A 56 -22.22 -13.86 -7.52
C SER A 56 -22.43 -12.92 -6.32
N LEU A 57 -21.51 -11.99 -6.11
CA LEU A 57 -21.65 -11.01 -5.04
C LEU A 57 -22.73 -9.98 -5.38
N ASN A 58 -23.50 -9.61 -4.37
CA ASN A 58 -24.47 -8.54 -4.42
C ASN A 58 -24.35 -7.74 -3.11
N CYS A 59 -23.83 -6.53 -3.17
CA CYS A 59 -23.62 -5.68 -2.00
C CYS A 59 -23.78 -4.20 -2.36
N ASN A 60 -24.23 -3.41 -1.40
CA ASN A 60 -24.29 -1.96 -1.51
C ASN A 60 -23.10 -1.26 -0.82
N ILE A 61 -22.42 -1.94 0.10
CA ILE A 61 -21.19 -1.45 0.75
C ILE A 61 -20.11 -2.49 0.53
N GLY A 62 -18.95 -2.06 0.02
CA GLY A 62 -17.75 -2.86 -0.13
C GLY A 62 -16.59 -2.23 0.63
N ILE A 63 -15.89 -3.03 1.44
CA ILE A 63 -14.70 -2.59 2.15
C ILE A 63 -13.52 -3.43 1.67
N ALA A 64 -12.56 -2.78 1.06
CA ALA A 64 -11.28 -3.36 0.66
C ALA A 64 -10.19 -2.87 1.61
N ASP A 65 -9.73 -3.77 2.46
CA ASP A 65 -8.70 -3.51 3.44
C ASP A 65 -7.34 -3.98 2.94
N GLU A 66 -6.28 -3.28 3.30
CA GLU A 66 -4.89 -3.58 2.92
C GLU A 66 -4.70 -3.72 1.40
N ILE A 67 -5.18 -2.72 0.65
CA ILE A 67 -5.14 -2.76 -0.83
C ILE A 67 -3.71 -2.95 -1.36
N HIS A 68 -2.68 -2.50 -0.63
CA HIS A 68 -1.28 -2.70 -1.00
C HIS A 68 -0.90 -4.19 -1.14
N ALA A 69 -1.60 -5.09 -0.42
CA ALA A 69 -1.36 -6.52 -0.49
C ALA A 69 -2.08 -7.22 -1.67
N TYR A 70 -2.90 -6.50 -2.43
CA TYR A 70 -3.63 -7.07 -3.57
C TYR A 70 -2.70 -7.27 -4.76
N LYS A 71 -2.46 -8.51 -5.14
CA LYS A 71 -1.61 -8.85 -6.31
C LYS A 71 -2.21 -8.34 -7.63
N THR A 72 -3.53 -8.28 -7.72
CA THR A 72 -4.25 -7.82 -8.91
C THR A 72 -5.51 -7.03 -8.50
N PRO A 73 -6.05 -6.17 -9.35
CA PRO A 73 -7.29 -5.43 -9.07
C PRO A 73 -8.55 -6.31 -9.09
N LYS A 74 -8.45 -7.59 -9.42
CA LYS A 74 -9.60 -8.48 -9.70
C LYS A 74 -10.61 -8.48 -8.57
N GLN A 75 -10.18 -8.71 -7.32
CA GLN A 75 -11.09 -8.76 -6.17
C GLN A 75 -11.78 -7.42 -5.90
N TYR A 76 -11.01 -6.33 -5.96
CA TYR A 76 -11.55 -4.97 -5.83
C TYR A 76 -12.63 -4.69 -6.89
N ASN A 77 -12.35 -5.05 -8.14
CA ASN A 77 -13.26 -4.84 -9.26
C ASN A 77 -14.52 -5.70 -9.14
N ILE A 78 -14.43 -6.96 -8.70
CA ILE A 78 -15.60 -7.82 -8.47
C ILE A 78 -16.55 -7.18 -7.44
N ILE A 79 -16.03 -6.67 -6.32
CA ILE A 79 -16.84 -5.97 -5.32
C ILE A 79 -17.49 -4.72 -5.94
N LYS A 80 -16.72 -3.91 -6.67
CA LYS A 80 -17.22 -2.71 -7.35
C LYS A 80 -18.32 -3.03 -8.36
N GLU A 81 -18.18 -4.08 -9.13
CA GLU A 81 -19.19 -4.57 -10.08
C GLU A 81 -20.47 -5.04 -9.37
N ALA A 82 -20.32 -5.76 -8.26
CA ALA A 82 -21.44 -6.26 -7.44
C ALA A 82 -22.33 -5.13 -6.88
N MET A 83 -21.82 -3.91 -6.82
CA MET A 83 -22.53 -2.75 -6.30
C MET A 83 -23.34 -1.99 -7.37
N LYS A 84 -23.22 -2.36 -8.66
CA LYS A 84 -23.84 -1.60 -9.76
C LYS A 84 -25.36 -1.55 -9.69
N ALA A 85 -26.00 -2.55 -9.11
CA ALA A 85 -27.45 -2.63 -8.99
C ALA A 85 -28.04 -1.65 -7.94
N TYR A 86 -27.19 -1.06 -7.10
CA TYR A 86 -27.64 -0.21 -6.02
C TYR A 86 -27.47 1.28 -6.36
N THR A 87 -28.47 2.08 -6.04
CA THR A 87 -28.40 3.55 -6.12
C THR A 87 -27.53 4.09 -4.97
N ASN A 88 -27.80 3.62 -3.73
CA ASN A 88 -26.98 3.96 -2.56
C ASN A 88 -25.89 2.91 -2.41
N LYS A 89 -24.69 3.26 -2.78
CA LYS A 89 -23.53 2.38 -2.73
C LYS A 89 -22.29 3.12 -2.25
N LEU A 90 -21.44 2.41 -1.50
CA LEU A 90 -20.20 2.97 -0.97
C LEU A 90 -19.09 1.93 -1.08
N MET A 91 -18.02 2.26 -1.80
CA MET A 91 -16.79 1.48 -1.83
C MET A 91 -15.71 2.17 -0.99
N ILE A 92 -15.24 1.50 0.04
CA ILE A 92 -14.20 2.01 0.93
C ILE A 92 -12.91 1.23 0.66
N GLY A 93 -11.83 1.94 0.40
CA GLY A 93 -10.50 1.38 0.28
C GLY A 93 -9.60 1.89 1.40
N ILE A 94 -8.98 0.99 2.16
CA ILE A 94 -8.10 1.32 3.28
C ILE A 94 -6.76 0.63 3.03
N THR A 95 -5.67 1.36 3.23
CA THR A 95 -4.33 0.80 3.01
C THR A 95 -3.24 1.67 3.63
N THR A 96 -2.13 1.06 3.96
CA THR A 96 -0.83 1.74 4.09
C THR A 96 -0.13 1.77 2.73
N ALA A 97 1.04 2.40 2.67
CA ALA A 97 1.92 2.27 1.52
C ALA A 97 2.47 0.83 1.41
N GLY A 98 2.91 0.48 0.22
CA GLY A 98 3.56 -0.80 -0.08
C GLY A 98 5.00 -0.60 -0.57
N ASP A 99 5.56 -1.67 -1.08
CA ASP A 99 6.92 -1.74 -1.62
C ASP A 99 6.96 -1.95 -3.14
N ASP A 100 5.80 -1.97 -3.82
CA ASP A 100 5.67 -2.14 -5.26
C ASP A 100 4.99 -0.93 -5.91
N MET A 101 5.80 -0.10 -6.58
CA MET A 101 5.34 1.08 -7.33
C MET A 101 4.61 0.72 -8.64
N THR A 102 4.58 -0.54 -9.04
CA THR A 102 3.79 -1.02 -10.20
C THR A 102 2.44 -1.59 -9.77
N SER A 103 2.20 -1.73 -8.46
CA SER A 103 1.00 -2.32 -7.89
C SER A 103 -0.28 -1.55 -8.22
N PHE A 104 -1.40 -2.26 -8.15
CA PHE A 104 -2.73 -1.66 -8.24
C PHE A 104 -2.92 -0.54 -7.21
N CYS A 105 -2.46 -0.73 -5.97
CA CYS A 105 -2.56 0.27 -4.91
C CYS A 105 -1.80 1.56 -5.26
N TYR A 106 -0.58 1.44 -5.76
CA TYR A 106 0.20 2.61 -6.19
C TYR A 106 -0.47 3.36 -7.35
N GLN A 107 -1.01 2.64 -8.34
CA GLN A 107 -1.76 3.26 -9.44
C GLN A 107 -2.99 4.03 -8.93
N ARG A 108 -3.70 3.48 -7.91
CA ARG A 108 -4.80 4.18 -7.25
C ARG A 108 -4.32 5.44 -6.52
N LEU A 109 -3.20 5.37 -5.81
CA LEU A 109 -2.59 6.54 -5.18
C LEU A 109 -2.27 7.64 -6.21
N GLN A 110 -1.72 7.28 -7.38
CA GLN A 110 -1.45 8.25 -8.44
C GLN A 110 -2.75 8.87 -8.98
N TYR A 111 -3.83 8.10 -9.10
CA TYR A 111 -5.13 8.64 -9.47
C TYR A 111 -5.66 9.61 -8.40
N CYS A 112 -5.56 9.25 -7.12
CA CYS A 112 -5.93 10.13 -6.01
C CYS A 112 -5.16 11.45 -6.04
N LYS A 113 -3.84 11.41 -6.27
CA LYS A 113 -3.01 12.61 -6.39
C LYS A 113 -3.49 13.52 -7.53
N LYS A 114 -3.86 12.97 -8.70
CA LYS A 114 -4.39 13.74 -9.83
C LYS A 114 -5.73 14.41 -9.54
N ILE A 115 -6.54 13.83 -8.65
CA ILE A 115 -7.78 14.49 -8.19
C ILE A 115 -7.43 15.62 -7.23
N LEU A 116 -6.52 15.38 -6.28
CA LEU A 116 -6.14 16.37 -5.27
C LEU A 116 -5.41 17.58 -5.87
N ASP A 117 -4.63 17.40 -6.92
CA ASP A 117 -3.94 18.48 -7.62
C ASP A 117 -4.82 19.17 -8.70
N GLY A 118 -6.06 18.71 -8.88
CA GLY A 118 -7.02 19.29 -9.83
C GLY A 118 -6.80 18.86 -11.30
N THR A 119 -5.88 17.97 -11.59
CA THR A 119 -5.67 17.43 -12.96
C THR A 119 -6.86 16.59 -13.43
N VAL A 120 -7.56 15.95 -12.50
CA VAL A 120 -8.76 15.15 -12.75
C VAL A 120 -9.87 15.60 -11.82
N THR A 121 -11.08 15.78 -12.34
CA THR A 121 -12.28 16.06 -11.53
C THR A 121 -13.05 14.77 -11.32
N ASP A 122 -13.22 14.36 -10.07
CA ASP A 122 -14.06 13.21 -9.66
C ASP A 122 -14.67 13.49 -8.29
N GLU A 123 -15.84 14.13 -8.29
CA GLU A 123 -16.55 14.53 -7.06
C GLU A 123 -17.14 13.34 -6.29
N ALA A 124 -17.23 12.18 -6.90
CA ALA A 124 -17.70 10.96 -6.25
C ALA A 124 -16.59 10.25 -5.48
N TYR A 125 -15.35 10.75 -5.52
CA TYR A 125 -14.19 10.11 -4.93
C TYR A 125 -13.70 10.89 -3.70
N PHE A 126 -14.01 10.37 -2.50
CA PHE A 126 -13.43 10.89 -1.26
C PHE A 126 -12.00 10.38 -1.07
N ILE A 127 -11.09 11.27 -0.71
CA ILE A 127 -9.67 10.95 -0.54
C ILE A 127 -9.18 11.51 0.79
N PHE A 128 -8.55 10.64 1.58
CA PHE A 128 -7.84 11.00 2.79
C PHE A 128 -6.46 10.33 2.79
N ILE A 129 -5.41 11.12 2.75
CA ILE A 129 -4.02 10.62 2.69
C ILE A 129 -3.23 11.31 3.79
N THR A 130 -2.59 10.51 4.63
CA THR A 130 -1.61 10.94 5.62
C THR A 130 -0.29 10.25 5.32
N LYS A 131 0.78 11.01 5.23
CA LYS A 131 2.12 10.50 5.02
C LYS A 131 3.17 11.49 5.51
N ALA A 132 4.39 11.03 5.76
CA ALA A 132 5.54 11.91 5.98
C ALA A 132 5.88 12.67 4.68
N ASP A 133 6.49 13.83 4.83
CA ASP A 133 6.97 14.60 3.68
C ASP A 133 8.32 14.09 3.19
N GLU A 134 8.51 14.17 1.89
CA GLU A 134 9.76 13.86 1.20
C GLU A 134 10.44 15.16 0.79
N ASP A 135 11.75 15.22 0.92
CA ASP A 135 12.55 16.34 0.39
C ASP A 135 12.59 16.32 -1.16
N GLU A 136 13.24 17.28 -1.78
CA GLU A 136 13.39 17.41 -3.23
C GLU A 136 14.09 16.19 -3.88
N ASN A 137 14.81 15.39 -3.08
CA ASN A 137 15.48 14.18 -3.53
C ASN A 137 14.68 12.90 -3.21
N GLY A 138 13.48 13.02 -2.62
CA GLY A 138 12.66 11.90 -2.22
C GLY A 138 13.09 11.23 -0.91
N ASN A 139 13.91 11.90 -0.09
CA ASN A 139 14.28 11.38 1.22
C ASN A 139 13.31 11.87 2.30
N VAL A 140 13.12 11.05 3.31
CA VAL A 140 12.31 11.36 4.48
C VAL A 140 13.20 11.46 5.72
N ASP A 141 13.04 12.51 6.48
CA ASP A 141 13.62 12.60 7.82
C ASP A 141 12.79 11.76 8.80
N TYR A 142 12.94 10.45 8.70
CA TYR A 142 12.13 9.49 9.47
C TYR A 142 12.43 9.43 10.96
N THR A 143 13.42 10.21 11.45
CA THR A 143 13.68 10.39 12.89
C THR A 143 13.04 11.67 13.44
N ASN A 144 12.38 12.45 12.60
CA ASN A 144 11.72 13.68 12.99
C ASN A 144 10.29 13.39 13.49
N PRO A 145 9.96 13.73 14.77
CA PRO A 145 8.62 13.52 15.31
C PRO A 145 7.50 14.22 14.53
N ILE A 146 7.81 15.35 13.85
CA ILE A 146 6.83 16.07 13.02
C ILE A 146 6.39 15.18 11.85
N GLU A 147 7.31 14.42 11.24
CA GLU A 147 6.98 13.52 10.16
C GLU A 147 6.17 12.30 10.65
N HIS A 148 6.40 11.86 11.90
CA HIS A 148 5.59 10.84 12.57
C HIS A 148 4.14 11.31 12.74
N GLU A 149 3.94 12.55 13.21
CA GLU A 149 2.61 13.15 13.40
C GLU A 149 1.88 13.34 12.09
N LYS A 150 2.54 13.86 11.04
CA LYS A 150 1.93 14.00 9.69
C LYS A 150 1.43 12.68 9.13
N ALA A 151 2.17 11.61 9.33
CA ALA A 151 1.82 10.29 8.82
C ALA A 151 0.72 9.61 9.63
N ASN A 152 0.52 9.99 10.90
CA ASN A 152 -0.32 9.27 11.84
C ASN A 152 -1.28 10.21 12.58
N PRO A 153 -2.54 10.31 12.17
CA PRO A 153 -3.54 11.17 12.85
C PRO A 153 -3.76 10.84 14.34
N ASN A 154 -3.43 9.62 14.74
CA ASN A 154 -3.55 9.14 16.14
C ASN A 154 -2.22 9.23 16.94
N TYR A 155 -1.23 9.94 16.40
CA TYR A 155 0.05 10.18 17.09
C TYR A 155 -0.17 10.89 18.43
N GLY A 156 0.42 10.37 19.49
CA GLY A 156 0.20 10.86 20.85
C GLY A 156 -1.13 10.43 21.50
N VAL A 157 -2.00 9.72 20.79
CA VAL A 157 -3.28 9.20 21.32
C VAL A 157 -3.23 7.69 21.47
N THR A 158 -3.26 6.95 20.35
CA THR A 158 -3.12 5.48 20.34
C THR A 158 -1.73 5.03 19.92
N ILE A 159 -1.00 5.86 19.19
CA ILE A 159 0.37 5.64 18.78
C ILE A 159 1.28 6.45 19.72
N ARG A 160 2.08 5.74 20.51
CA ARG A 160 2.97 6.39 21.47
C ARG A 160 4.21 6.96 20.76
N PRO A 161 4.55 8.23 21.01
CA PRO A 161 5.72 8.88 20.41
C PRO A 161 7.04 8.13 20.66
N GLU A 162 7.20 7.58 21.88
CA GLU A 162 8.40 6.85 22.25
C GLU A 162 8.58 5.57 21.43
N ASP A 163 7.50 4.82 21.18
CA ASP A 163 7.54 3.59 20.40
C ASP A 163 7.92 3.91 18.93
N MET A 164 7.29 4.94 18.34
CA MET A 164 7.61 5.39 16.99
C MET A 164 9.09 5.83 16.87
N MET A 165 9.60 6.55 17.85
CA MET A 165 10.99 6.97 17.84
C MET A 165 11.95 5.79 17.98
N ASN A 166 11.63 4.81 18.84
CA ASN A 166 12.44 3.60 18.99
C ASN A 166 12.51 2.81 17.67
N ASP A 167 11.38 2.65 16.98
CA ASP A 167 11.33 1.98 15.68
C ASP A 167 12.13 2.75 14.61
N ALA A 168 12.05 4.10 14.62
CA ALA A 168 12.83 4.94 13.74
C ALA A 168 14.35 4.79 13.96
N LEU A 169 14.78 4.74 15.22
CA LEU A 169 16.19 4.54 15.58
C LEU A 169 16.70 3.14 15.19
N GLN A 170 15.86 2.10 15.31
CA GLN A 170 16.20 0.77 14.80
C GLN A 170 16.32 0.77 13.27
N ALA A 171 15.42 1.46 12.59
CA ALA A 171 15.44 1.61 11.13
C ALA A 171 16.70 2.30 10.60
N GLN A 172 17.41 3.09 11.41
CA GLN A 172 18.70 3.68 11.02
C GLN A 172 19.77 2.63 10.75
N ASN A 173 19.76 1.55 11.52
CA ASN A 173 20.80 0.53 11.51
C ASN A 173 20.42 -0.74 10.73
N ASP A 174 19.13 -0.92 10.40
CA ASP A 174 18.63 -2.09 9.68
C ASP A 174 17.87 -1.64 8.41
N PRO A 175 18.44 -1.89 7.21
CA PRO A 175 17.79 -1.50 5.95
C PRO A 175 16.43 -2.15 5.71
N GLN A 176 16.19 -3.37 6.23
CA GLN A 176 14.89 -4.04 6.07
C GLN A 176 13.85 -3.41 7.00
N GLN A 177 14.21 -3.16 8.26
CA GLN A 177 13.34 -2.45 9.19
C GLN A 177 13.04 -1.02 8.73
N ARG A 178 14.01 -0.35 8.09
CA ARG A 178 13.79 0.97 7.49
C ARG A 178 12.70 0.95 6.42
N LYS A 179 12.72 -0.03 5.51
CA LYS A 179 11.67 -0.17 4.48
C LYS A 179 10.30 -0.38 5.10
N ASP A 180 10.21 -1.27 6.06
CA ASP A 180 8.97 -1.57 6.76
C ASP A 180 8.46 -0.35 7.53
N PHE A 181 9.32 0.37 8.23
CA PHE A 181 8.98 1.58 8.96
C PHE A 181 8.50 2.70 8.02
N LEU A 182 9.21 2.96 6.93
CA LEU A 182 8.79 3.95 5.92
C LEU A 182 7.43 3.59 5.32
N ALA A 183 7.21 2.34 4.95
CA ALA A 183 5.96 1.93 4.32
C ALA A 183 4.78 1.89 5.28
N LYS A 184 4.95 1.28 6.46
CA LYS A 184 3.83 0.99 7.37
C LYS A 184 3.56 2.10 8.38
N SER A 185 4.63 2.78 8.84
CA SER A 185 4.52 3.81 9.87
C SER A 185 4.48 5.23 9.30
N LEU A 186 5.09 5.46 8.14
CA LEU A 186 5.18 6.78 7.52
C LEU A 186 4.43 6.89 6.18
N ASN A 187 3.79 5.83 5.72
CA ASN A 187 3.03 5.77 4.46
C ASN A 187 3.82 6.20 3.21
N ILE A 188 5.13 5.89 3.20
CA ILE A 188 6.02 6.16 2.08
C ILE A 188 6.21 4.90 1.26
N TYR A 189 5.94 4.97 -0.03
CA TYR A 189 6.25 3.87 -0.93
C TYR A 189 7.75 3.67 -1.04
N THR A 190 8.21 2.47 -0.73
CA THR A 190 9.61 2.07 -0.87
C THR A 190 9.75 1.18 -2.09
N SER A 191 10.77 1.41 -2.91
CA SER A 191 11.04 0.51 -4.03
C SER A 191 11.44 -0.87 -3.52
N SER A 192 10.72 -1.90 -3.94
CA SER A 192 11.07 -3.30 -3.66
C SER A 192 12.22 -3.83 -4.55
N MET A 193 12.79 -2.98 -5.39
CA MET A 193 14.01 -3.38 -6.05
C MET A 193 15.00 -3.76 -4.95
N LYS A 194 15.18 -5.05 -4.76
CA LYS A 194 16.41 -5.58 -4.16
C LYS A 194 17.52 -5.04 -5.06
N ALA A 195 17.98 -3.83 -4.72
CA ALA A 195 19.07 -3.23 -5.45
C ALA A 195 20.22 -4.20 -5.25
N TYR A 196 20.55 -4.97 -6.27
CA TYR A 196 21.73 -5.83 -6.29
C TYR A 196 22.97 -5.00 -5.97
N PHE A 197 22.89 -3.71 -6.27
CA PHE A 197 23.89 -2.71 -5.97
C PHE A 197 23.35 -1.67 -4.99
N ASN A 198 24.14 -1.30 -4.00
CA ASN A 198 23.91 -0.10 -3.24
C ASN A 198 24.11 1.12 -4.16
N ILE A 199 23.02 1.82 -4.47
CA ILE A 199 23.05 2.97 -5.41
C ILE A 199 23.98 4.08 -4.90
N ASP A 200 24.10 4.28 -3.60
CA ASP A 200 24.99 5.30 -3.03
C ASP A 200 26.46 4.88 -3.15
N GLU A 201 26.75 3.59 -3.05
CA GLU A 201 28.09 3.06 -3.33
C GLU A 201 28.40 3.11 -4.81
N PHE A 202 27.43 2.80 -5.67
CA PHE A 202 27.57 2.92 -7.12
C PHE A 202 27.85 4.37 -7.53
N LYS A 203 27.07 5.34 -7.07
CA LYS A 203 27.30 6.77 -7.30
C LYS A 203 28.61 7.27 -6.71
N ARG A 204 29.05 6.73 -5.59
CA ARG A 204 30.37 7.04 -4.99
C ARG A 204 31.50 6.41 -5.80
N SER A 205 31.31 5.25 -6.38
CA SER A 205 32.32 4.60 -7.22
C SER A 205 32.55 5.36 -8.52
N ASP A 206 31.50 5.92 -9.10
CA ASP A 206 31.59 6.77 -10.29
C ASP A 206 32.45 8.03 -10.06
N ARG A 207 32.41 8.59 -8.84
CA ARG A 207 33.23 9.76 -8.46
C ARG A 207 34.68 9.41 -8.03
N LYS A 208 35.01 8.14 -7.92
CA LYS A 208 36.32 7.69 -7.47
C LYS A 208 37.41 7.80 -8.54
N TYR A 209 37.02 7.76 -9.80
CA TYR A 209 37.92 7.78 -10.95
C TYR A 209 37.41 8.78 -11.99
N ASP A 210 38.09 9.92 -12.06
CA ASP A 210 37.82 10.99 -13.04
C ASP A 210 38.65 10.76 -14.31
N TRP A 211 38.56 9.57 -14.89
CA TRP A 211 39.35 9.21 -16.04
C TRP A 211 38.56 9.43 -17.33
N THR A 212 39.16 10.16 -18.27
CA THR A 212 38.61 10.26 -19.63
C THR A 212 38.90 8.97 -20.41
N ILE A 213 38.12 8.74 -21.48
CA ILE A 213 38.33 7.60 -22.39
C ILE A 213 39.75 7.62 -22.96
N GLU A 214 40.29 8.80 -23.27
CA GLU A 214 41.65 8.97 -23.78
C GLU A 214 42.73 8.62 -22.75
N GLN A 215 42.46 8.85 -21.48
CA GLN A 215 43.35 8.44 -20.36
C GLN A 215 43.29 6.92 -20.16
N LEU A 216 42.08 6.35 -20.19
CA LEU A 216 41.90 4.91 -20.09
C LEU A 216 42.59 4.17 -21.25
N ALA A 217 42.42 4.65 -22.50
CA ALA A 217 43.04 4.06 -23.68
C ALA A 217 44.58 4.04 -23.67
N LYS A 218 45.22 4.89 -22.83
CA LYS A 218 46.69 4.93 -22.66
C LYS A 218 47.20 3.96 -21.61
N LEU A 219 46.31 3.30 -20.84
CA LEU A 219 46.74 2.32 -19.86
C LEU A 219 47.23 1.05 -20.55
N ASN A 220 48.35 0.54 -20.08
CA ASN A 220 48.92 -0.72 -20.58
C ASN A 220 48.23 -1.91 -19.89
N ILE A 221 46.95 -2.12 -20.22
CA ILE A 221 46.09 -3.21 -19.71
C ILE A 221 45.31 -3.82 -20.87
N ASP A 222 44.92 -5.07 -20.74
CA ASP A 222 44.04 -5.74 -21.69
C ASP A 222 42.60 -5.22 -21.52
N TRP A 223 41.99 -4.84 -22.64
CA TRP A 223 40.60 -4.39 -22.68
C TRP A 223 39.69 -5.47 -23.20
N PHE A 224 38.60 -5.70 -22.53
CA PHE A 224 37.53 -6.61 -22.94
C PHE A 224 36.28 -5.79 -23.21
N GLY A 225 35.71 -5.93 -24.39
CA GLY A 225 34.45 -5.29 -24.76
C GLY A 225 33.32 -6.32 -24.85
N GLY A 226 32.15 -5.94 -24.44
CA GLY A 226 30.92 -6.72 -24.60
C GLY A 226 29.86 -5.81 -25.21
N ALA A 227 29.05 -6.33 -26.13
CA ALA A 227 27.90 -5.64 -26.66
C ALA A 227 26.67 -6.53 -26.56
N ASP A 228 25.58 -5.99 -26.04
CA ASP A 228 24.25 -6.59 -26.07
C ASP A 228 23.39 -5.83 -27.06
N LEU A 229 22.93 -6.52 -28.10
CA LEU A 229 22.15 -5.94 -29.19
C LEU A 229 20.70 -6.35 -29.08
N SER A 230 19.84 -5.41 -28.78
CA SER A 230 18.40 -5.64 -28.74
C SER A 230 17.77 -5.60 -30.13
N LYS A 231 16.73 -6.40 -30.32
CA LYS A 231 15.85 -6.37 -31.49
C LYS A 231 14.44 -6.07 -31.01
N LEU A 232 13.97 -4.82 -31.16
CA LEU A 232 12.63 -4.37 -30.76
C LEU A 232 12.37 -4.35 -29.25
N HIS A 233 12.19 -3.16 -28.67
CA HIS A 233 11.70 -2.90 -27.32
C HIS A 233 12.61 -3.27 -26.13
N ASP A 234 13.86 -3.55 -26.37
CA ASP A 234 14.84 -3.78 -25.32
C ASP A 234 15.98 -2.74 -25.38
N LEU A 235 16.79 -2.64 -24.32
CA LEU A 235 17.93 -1.71 -24.27
C LEU A 235 19.14 -2.30 -24.97
N THR A 236 19.79 -1.51 -25.82
CA THR A 236 21.09 -1.85 -26.39
C THR A 236 22.17 -1.30 -25.50
N ALA A 237 23.15 -2.12 -25.11
CA ALA A 237 24.32 -1.74 -24.33
C ALA A 237 25.60 -2.20 -25.02
N ALA A 238 26.64 -1.39 -24.97
CA ALA A 238 27.99 -1.69 -25.45
C ALA A 238 29.04 -1.16 -24.47
#